data_268735e3943146bb8999ad1f706bcffe
#
_entry.id   268735e3943146bb8999ad1f706bcffe
#
_cell.length_a   1.000
_cell.length_b   1.000
_cell.length_c   1.000
_cell.angle_alpha   90.00
_cell.angle_beta   90.00
_cell.angle_gamma   90.00
#
_symmetry.space_group_name_H-M   'P 1'
#
loop_
_entity.id
_entity.type
_entity.pdbx_description
1 polymer ?
#
loop_
_entity_poly.entity_id
_entity_poly.type
_entity_poly.pdbx_seq_one_letter_code
_entity_poly.pdbx_strand_id
1 'polypeptide(L)'
;MNNLGTILVTGGAGYIGSHTCVELLAGGYDVVIVDNFCNSHPDAVARIGRIAGRAPIFIEGDACSAAVMDDVFTRHRIDGVIHFAALKSIGESLEKPSLYYRNNLGSLLTLIETMDRHDVRHLVFSSSAAVYGYQTSVPIDETAPLSTGNPYGHTKLMAEQMLADTVKSDARWRVGVLRYFNPVGAHESGLIGEDPGGLPNNLMPYVAQVAVGKLPQLKVYGGDWETPDGTGVRDYLHVVDLARGHLAALAGLRKLDEGFTVNLGTGRGHTVLEVVRAFEAASGRKVPFEIVERRSGDVGSSYANASRAHALLGWRAEYDLARMCADHWRWQHQNPDGYR
;
A
#
# COMPACT_ATOMS: atom_id res chain seq x y z
N MET A 1 -23.92 15.71 5.08
CA MET A 1 -23.03 15.48 3.91
C MET A 1 -23.76 14.52 2.98
N ASN A 2 -23.73 14.74 1.67
CA ASN A 2 -24.30 13.79 0.72
C ASN A 2 -23.47 12.50 0.77
N ASN A 3 -24.12 11.36 0.95
CA ASN A 3 -23.45 10.05 0.86
C ASN A 3 -22.99 9.81 -0.58
N LEU A 4 -21.69 9.61 -0.77
CA LEU A 4 -21.08 9.34 -2.07
C LEU A 4 -21.12 7.85 -2.48
N GLY A 5 -21.76 7.02 -1.66
CA GLY A 5 -21.88 5.57 -1.86
C GLY A 5 -21.05 4.76 -0.87
N THR A 6 -21.22 3.45 -0.90
CA THR A 6 -20.58 2.50 0.00
C THR A 6 -19.40 1.80 -0.70
N ILE A 7 -18.22 1.86 -0.08
CA ILE A 7 -17.01 1.24 -0.62
C ILE A 7 -16.61 0.06 0.26
N LEU A 8 -16.46 -1.09 -0.36
CA LEU A 8 -15.83 -2.23 0.27
C LEU A 8 -14.31 -2.09 0.21
N VAL A 9 -13.66 -2.24 1.37
CA VAL A 9 -12.20 -2.22 1.49
C VAL A 9 -11.75 -3.56 2.06
N THR A 10 -11.19 -4.43 1.23
CA THR A 10 -10.58 -5.68 1.70
C THR A 10 -9.17 -5.40 2.19
N GLY A 11 -8.78 -5.97 3.33
CA GLY A 11 -7.51 -5.61 3.98
C GLY A 11 -7.54 -4.20 4.61
N GLY A 12 -8.74 -3.73 4.95
CA GLY A 12 -8.95 -2.36 5.43
C GLY A 12 -8.43 -2.07 6.84
N ALA A 13 -8.11 -3.09 7.64
CA ALA A 13 -7.46 -2.93 8.93
C ALA A 13 -5.93 -2.88 8.83
N GLY A 14 -5.35 -3.17 7.67
CA GLY A 14 -3.92 -3.10 7.40
C GLY A 14 -3.40 -1.66 7.32
N TYR A 15 -2.08 -1.51 7.16
CA TYR A 15 -1.40 -0.19 7.17
C TYR A 15 -2.00 0.78 6.15
N ILE A 16 -1.97 0.44 4.85
CA ILE A 16 -2.49 1.33 3.79
C ILE A 16 -4.01 1.39 3.85
N GLY A 17 -4.67 0.24 4.09
CA GLY A 17 -6.12 0.13 4.16
C GLY A 17 -6.73 1.03 5.23
N SER A 18 -6.16 1.07 6.43
CA SER A 18 -6.67 1.89 7.55
C SER A 18 -6.61 3.40 7.23
N HIS A 19 -5.52 3.88 6.64
CA HIS A 19 -5.40 5.26 6.19
C HIS A 19 -6.39 5.59 5.07
N THR A 20 -6.59 4.66 4.13
CA THR A 20 -7.57 4.82 3.05
C THR A 20 -9.00 4.85 3.59
N CYS A 21 -9.33 4.02 4.58
CA CYS A 21 -10.63 4.06 5.25
C CYS A 21 -10.90 5.40 5.95
N VAL A 22 -9.88 6.00 6.60
CA VAL A 22 -10.00 7.34 7.20
C VAL A 22 -10.33 8.38 6.13
N GLU A 23 -9.56 8.42 5.04
CA GLU A 23 -9.78 9.39 3.95
C GLU A 23 -11.14 9.17 3.25
N LEU A 24 -11.58 7.91 3.04
CA LEU A 24 -12.91 7.59 2.49
C LEU A 24 -14.04 8.12 3.39
N LEU A 25 -13.97 7.83 4.69
CA LEU A 25 -14.96 8.30 5.67
C LEU A 25 -14.98 9.83 5.73
N ALA A 26 -13.84 10.48 5.77
CA ALA A 26 -13.73 11.94 5.74
C ALA A 26 -14.27 12.53 4.42
N GLY A 27 -14.08 11.84 3.32
CA GLY A 27 -14.58 12.18 1.98
C GLY A 27 -16.09 11.97 1.78
N GLY A 28 -16.82 11.42 2.78
CA GLY A 28 -18.28 11.24 2.71
C GLY A 28 -18.75 9.89 2.16
N TYR A 29 -17.85 8.91 2.00
CA TYR A 29 -18.22 7.54 1.66
C TYR A 29 -18.59 6.74 2.91
N ASP A 30 -19.52 5.80 2.80
CA ASP A 30 -19.66 4.72 3.76
C ASP A 30 -18.62 3.64 3.44
N VAL A 31 -18.07 3.03 4.49
CA VAL A 31 -17.00 2.04 4.36
C VAL A 31 -17.39 0.73 5.01
N VAL A 32 -17.27 -0.36 4.25
CA VAL A 32 -17.33 -1.73 4.75
C VAL A 32 -15.92 -2.31 4.67
N ILE A 33 -15.39 -2.81 5.77
CA ILE A 33 -14.06 -3.43 5.85
C ILE A 33 -14.24 -4.93 5.98
N VAL A 34 -13.50 -5.70 5.16
CA VAL A 34 -13.27 -7.14 5.35
C VAL A 34 -11.79 -7.35 5.62
N ASP A 35 -11.47 -7.93 6.77
CA ASP A 35 -10.08 -8.23 7.17
C ASP A 35 -10.07 -9.45 8.10
N ASN A 36 -9.07 -10.33 7.97
CA ASN A 36 -8.91 -11.53 8.79
C ASN A 36 -7.84 -11.37 9.88
N PHE A 37 -7.29 -10.18 10.02
CA PHE A 37 -6.24 -9.84 10.98
C PHE A 37 -4.94 -10.68 10.90
N CYS A 38 -4.68 -11.35 9.78
CA CYS A 38 -3.44 -12.12 9.63
C CYS A 38 -2.17 -11.24 9.65
N ASN A 39 -2.29 -9.97 9.28
CA ASN A 39 -1.20 -8.98 9.28
C ASN A 39 -1.70 -7.56 9.64
N SER A 40 -2.70 -7.47 10.49
CA SER A 40 -3.33 -6.25 10.96
C SER A 40 -3.83 -6.45 12.40
N HIS A 41 -4.44 -5.42 12.99
CA HIS A 41 -4.89 -5.48 14.37
C HIS A 41 -6.32 -4.91 14.52
N PRO A 42 -7.20 -5.52 15.37
CA PRO A 42 -8.55 -5.03 15.60
C PRO A 42 -8.63 -3.57 16.04
N ASP A 43 -7.66 -3.10 16.83
CA ASP A 43 -7.58 -1.72 17.30
C ASP A 43 -7.47 -0.70 16.15
N ALA A 44 -6.92 -1.11 15.00
CA ALA A 44 -6.86 -0.22 13.83
C ALA A 44 -8.26 0.21 13.41
N VAL A 45 -9.25 -0.71 13.44
CA VAL A 45 -10.65 -0.42 13.07
C VAL A 45 -11.28 0.59 14.04
N ALA A 46 -11.08 0.40 15.34
CA ALA A 46 -11.58 1.34 16.35
C ALA A 46 -10.93 2.72 16.19
N ARG A 47 -9.62 2.76 15.90
CA ARG A 47 -8.87 4.01 15.73
C ARG A 47 -9.25 4.74 14.44
N ILE A 48 -9.61 4.03 13.35
CA ILE A 48 -10.22 4.63 12.15
C ILE A 48 -11.47 5.43 12.54
N GLY A 49 -12.38 4.80 13.29
CA GLY A 49 -13.62 5.45 13.72
C GLY A 49 -13.38 6.70 14.58
N ARG A 50 -12.38 6.64 15.47
CA ARG A 50 -11.97 7.79 16.31
C ARG A 50 -11.43 8.96 15.50
N ILE A 51 -10.62 8.69 14.48
CA ILE A 51 -10.05 9.73 13.61
C ILE A 51 -11.12 10.34 12.72
N ALA A 52 -11.94 9.51 12.07
CA ALA A 52 -12.94 9.96 11.12
C ALA A 52 -14.22 10.53 11.77
N GLY A 53 -14.39 10.38 13.10
CA GLY A 53 -15.60 10.78 13.82
C GLY A 53 -16.83 9.91 13.53
N ARG A 54 -16.67 8.84 12.75
CA ARG A 54 -17.70 7.82 12.46
C ARG A 54 -17.05 6.47 12.16
N ALA A 55 -17.66 5.40 12.64
CA ALA A 55 -17.12 4.06 12.50
C ALA A 55 -17.41 3.48 11.11
N PRO A 56 -16.46 2.74 10.50
CA PRO A 56 -16.77 1.85 9.38
C PRO A 56 -17.58 0.64 9.85
N ILE A 57 -18.28 -0.02 8.94
CA ILE A 57 -18.79 -1.37 9.17
C ILE A 57 -17.60 -2.33 9.05
N PHE A 58 -17.43 -3.20 10.04
CA PHE A 58 -16.35 -4.17 10.05
C PHE A 58 -16.89 -5.60 10.06
N ILE A 59 -16.31 -6.42 9.18
CA ILE A 59 -16.60 -7.84 9.06
C ILE A 59 -15.27 -8.59 9.14
N GLU A 60 -15.08 -9.35 10.23
CA GLU A 60 -13.95 -10.26 10.35
C GLU A 60 -14.15 -11.45 9.41
N GLY A 61 -13.26 -11.58 8.42
CA GLY A 61 -13.37 -12.63 7.44
C GLY A 61 -12.23 -12.65 6.43
N ASP A 62 -12.08 -13.80 5.77
CA ASP A 62 -11.08 -13.98 4.74
C ASP A 62 -11.66 -13.61 3.37
N ALA A 63 -10.98 -12.70 2.65
CA ALA A 63 -11.34 -12.32 1.29
C ALA A 63 -11.24 -13.49 0.27
N CYS A 64 -10.56 -14.58 0.62
CA CYS A 64 -10.57 -15.83 -0.15
C CYS A 64 -11.87 -16.65 0.04
N SER A 65 -12.69 -16.33 1.04
CA SER A 65 -13.94 -17.05 1.31
C SER A 65 -15.09 -16.50 0.48
N ALA A 66 -15.54 -17.27 -0.51
CA ALA A 66 -16.70 -16.90 -1.34
C ALA A 66 -17.96 -16.66 -0.49
N ALA A 67 -18.18 -17.45 0.57
CA ALA A 67 -19.32 -17.31 1.45
C ALA A 67 -19.29 -15.98 2.24
N VAL A 68 -18.12 -15.57 2.74
CA VAL A 68 -17.95 -14.27 3.41
C VAL A 68 -18.20 -13.14 2.45
N MET A 69 -17.58 -13.19 1.27
CA MET A 69 -17.71 -12.12 0.28
C MET A 69 -19.16 -11.99 -0.22
N ASP A 70 -19.83 -13.09 -0.50
CA ASP A 70 -21.23 -13.10 -0.96
C ASP A 70 -22.19 -12.55 0.11
N ASP A 71 -21.98 -12.90 1.40
CA ASP A 71 -22.74 -12.33 2.52
C ASP A 71 -22.59 -10.81 2.64
N VAL A 72 -21.35 -10.30 2.44
CA VAL A 72 -21.05 -8.85 2.44
C VAL A 72 -21.84 -8.13 1.36
N PHE A 73 -21.78 -8.61 0.12
CA PHE A 73 -22.47 -7.96 -1.01
C PHE A 73 -24.00 -8.12 -0.92
N THR A 74 -24.49 -9.17 -0.27
CA THR A 74 -25.92 -9.37 -0.02
C THR A 74 -26.48 -8.41 1.01
N ARG A 75 -25.73 -8.19 2.12
CA ARG A 75 -26.18 -7.33 3.23
C ARG A 75 -25.94 -5.85 3.01
N HIS A 76 -24.97 -5.52 2.16
CA HIS A 76 -24.54 -4.14 1.95
C HIS A 76 -24.58 -3.79 0.46
N ARG A 77 -25.22 -2.68 0.13
CA ARG A 77 -25.15 -2.14 -1.23
C ARG A 77 -23.76 -1.59 -1.47
N ILE A 78 -22.94 -2.33 -2.18
CA ILE A 78 -21.57 -1.94 -2.53
C ILE A 78 -21.57 -1.21 -3.87
N ASP A 79 -21.01 0.01 -3.91
CA ASP A 79 -20.90 0.82 -5.13
C ASP A 79 -19.52 0.74 -5.79
N GLY A 80 -18.54 0.19 -5.08
CA GLY A 80 -17.17 -0.03 -5.59
C GLY A 80 -16.28 -0.69 -4.54
N VAL A 81 -15.14 -1.20 -4.99
CA VAL A 81 -14.21 -1.94 -4.13
C VAL A 81 -12.81 -1.37 -4.23
N ILE A 82 -12.10 -1.31 -3.10
CA ILE A 82 -10.65 -1.14 -3.04
C ILE A 82 -10.05 -2.41 -2.44
N HIS A 83 -9.18 -3.07 -3.20
CA HIS A 83 -8.64 -4.38 -2.84
C HIS A 83 -7.19 -4.26 -2.36
N PHE A 84 -6.98 -4.33 -1.02
CA PHE A 84 -5.66 -4.38 -0.40
C PHE A 84 -5.28 -5.78 0.11
N ALA A 85 -6.26 -6.65 0.38
CA ALA A 85 -6.03 -7.95 0.97
C ALA A 85 -5.01 -8.77 0.18
N ALA A 86 -3.78 -8.86 0.71
CA ALA A 86 -2.68 -9.61 0.10
C ALA A 86 -1.55 -9.81 1.13
N LEU A 87 -0.83 -10.91 1.01
CA LEU A 87 0.48 -11.08 1.63
C LEU A 87 1.52 -10.27 0.85
N LYS A 88 2.42 -9.54 1.55
CA LYS A 88 3.29 -8.52 0.92
C LYS A 88 4.80 -8.69 1.17
N SER A 89 5.21 -9.66 1.98
CA SER A 89 6.63 -9.85 2.30
C SER A 89 7.37 -10.54 1.17
N ILE A 90 8.36 -9.87 0.57
CA ILE A 90 9.21 -10.45 -0.50
C ILE A 90 9.97 -11.67 0.05
N GLY A 91 10.61 -11.55 1.23
CA GLY A 91 11.36 -12.65 1.83
C GLY A 91 10.50 -13.88 2.08
N GLU A 92 9.35 -13.73 2.74
CA GLU A 92 8.42 -14.84 2.98
C GLU A 92 7.90 -15.43 1.67
N SER A 93 7.72 -14.62 0.63
CA SER A 93 7.25 -15.13 -0.66
C SER A 93 8.24 -16.11 -1.31
N LEU A 94 9.55 -15.92 -1.09
CA LEU A 94 10.58 -16.84 -1.56
C LEU A 94 10.56 -18.17 -0.79
N GLU A 95 10.24 -18.12 0.50
CA GLU A 95 10.15 -19.31 1.36
C GLU A 95 8.84 -20.07 1.18
N LYS A 96 7.73 -19.34 0.95
CA LYS A 96 6.37 -19.89 0.90
C LYS A 96 5.62 -19.48 -0.38
N PRO A 97 6.13 -19.73 -1.59
CA PRO A 97 5.54 -19.21 -2.82
C PRO A 97 4.09 -19.67 -3.03
N SER A 98 3.77 -20.92 -2.76
CA SER A 98 2.41 -21.47 -2.91
C SER A 98 1.37 -20.75 -2.04
N LEU A 99 1.77 -20.30 -0.84
CA LEU A 99 0.91 -19.52 0.06
C LEU A 99 0.57 -18.18 -0.60
N TYR A 100 1.57 -17.50 -1.18
CA TYR A 100 1.39 -16.21 -1.85
C TYR A 100 0.48 -16.30 -3.06
N TYR A 101 0.69 -17.29 -3.93
CA TYR A 101 -0.19 -17.51 -5.08
C TYR A 101 -1.63 -17.82 -4.64
N ARG A 102 -1.80 -18.75 -3.70
CA ARG A 102 -3.13 -19.14 -3.21
C ARG A 102 -3.87 -17.96 -2.57
N ASN A 103 -3.19 -17.19 -1.72
CA ASN A 103 -3.81 -16.07 -1.02
C ASN A 103 -4.08 -14.89 -1.96
N ASN A 104 -3.05 -14.42 -2.67
CA ASN A 104 -3.16 -13.14 -3.39
C ASN A 104 -4.00 -13.27 -4.66
N LEU A 105 -3.88 -14.38 -5.41
CA LEU A 105 -4.72 -14.62 -6.58
C LEU A 105 -6.08 -15.18 -6.19
N GLY A 106 -6.14 -16.03 -5.16
CA GLY A 106 -7.40 -16.60 -4.68
C GLY A 106 -8.37 -15.52 -4.17
N SER A 107 -7.89 -14.56 -3.36
CA SER A 107 -8.72 -13.45 -2.89
C SER A 107 -9.23 -12.57 -4.02
N LEU A 108 -8.39 -12.29 -5.03
CA LEU A 108 -8.80 -11.51 -6.20
C LEU A 108 -9.82 -12.26 -7.06
N LEU A 109 -9.62 -13.56 -7.33
CA LEU A 109 -10.58 -14.38 -8.07
C LEU A 109 -11.94 -14.40 -7.37
N THR A 110 -11.96 -14.72 -6.08
CA THR A 110 -13.18 -14.70 -5.27
C THR A 110 -13.89 -13.35 -5.33
N LEU A 111 -13.12 -12.27 -5.26
CA LEU A 111 -13.66 -10.92 -5.33
C LEU A 111 -14.28 -10.63 -6.70
N ILE A 112 -13.57 -10.90 -7.81
CA ILE A 112 -14.08 -10.68 -9.17
C ILE A 112 -15.38 -11.44 -9.41
N GLU A 113 -15.41 -12.73 -9.06
CA GLU A 113 -16.59 -13.57 -9.20
C GLU A 113 -17.78 -13.07 -8.38
N THR A 114 -17.52 -12.59 -7.15
CA THR A 114 -18.58 -12.04 -6.31
C THR A 114 -19.08 -10.69 -6.84
N MET A 115 -18.17 -9.80 -7.21
CA MET A 115 -18.53 -8.51 -7.84
C MET A 115 -19.37 -8.72 -9.11
N ASP A 116 -19.02 -9.73 -9.92
CA ASP A 116 -19.77 -10.07 -11.13
C ASP A 116 -21.21 -10.52 -10.83
N ARG A 117 -21.38 -11.42 -9.87
CA ARG A 117 -22.72 -11.89 -9.42
C ARG A 117 -23.62 -10.78 -8.90
N HIS A 118 -23.03 -9.77 -8.23
CA HIS A 118 -23.76 -8.65 -7.62
C HIS A 118 -23.77 -7.37 -8.49
N ASP A 119 -23.34 -7.46 -9.76
CA ASP A 119 -23.31 -6.37 -10.74
C ASP A 119 -22.51 -5.13 -10.28
N VAL A 120 -21.47 -5.31 -9.46
CA VAL A 120 -20.53 -4.27 -9.07
C VAL A 120 -19.32 -4.31 -9.99
N ARG A 121 -18.98 -3.18 -10.64
CA ARG A 121 -17.99 -3.13 -11.74
C ARG A 121 -16.83 -2.15 -11.49
N HIS A 122 -16.81 -1.44 -10.37
CA HIS A 122 -15.76 -0.48 -10.03
C HIS A 122 -14.77 -1.09 -9.05
N LEU A 123 -13.53 -1.31 -9.49
CA LEU A 123 -12.46 -1.89 -8.69
C LEU A 123 -11.19 -1.05 -8.75
N VAL A 124 -10.70 -0.61 -7.60
CA VAL A 124 -9.33 -0.09 -7.44
C VAL A 124 -8.46 -1.20 -6.90
N PHE A 125 -7.45 -1.57 -7.67
CA PHE A 125 -6.51 -2.65 -7.32
C PHE A 125 -5.18 -2.09 -6.83
N SER A 126 -4.79 -2.52 -5.66
CA SER A 126 -3.51 -2.26 -5.02
C SER A 126 -2.41 -3.12 -5.68
N SER A 127 -1.78 -2.58 -6.72
CA SER A 127 -0.59 -3.18 -7.32
C SER A 127 0.69 -2.64 -6.66
N SER A 128 1.84 -2.85 -7.25
CA SER A 128 3.14 -2.50 -6.66
C SER A 128 4.16 -2.19 -7.74
N ALA A 129 5.10 -1.31 -7.46
CA ALA A 129 6.30 -1.11 -8.28
C ALA A 129 7.14 -2.40 -8.43
N ALA A 130 6.93 -3.41 -7.58
CA ALA A 130 7.58 -4.72 -7.71
C ALA A 130 7.30 -5.43 -9.04
N VAL A 131 6.23 -5.04 -9.76
CA VAL A 131 5.92 -5.59 -11.11
C VAL A 131 6.95 -5.17 -12.16
N TYR A 132 7.68 -4.06 -11.92
CA TYR A 132 8.72 -3.61 -12.83
C TYR A 132 10.03 -4.40 -12.70
N GLY A 133 10.26 -5.04 -11.54
CA GLY A 133 11.48 -5.79 -11.31
C GLY A 133 12.74 -4.95 -11.47
N TYR A 134 13.70 -5.48 -12.22
CA TYR A 134 14.97 -4.81 -12.48
C TYR A 134 14.81 -3.85 -13.66
N GLN A 135 14.91 -2.55 -13.42
CA GLN A 135 14.89 -1.50 -14.44
C GLN A 135 16.28 -0.87 -14.59
N THR A 136 16.65 -0.58 -15.82
CA THR A 136 17.93 0.07 -16.15
C THR A 136 17.84 1.59 -16.20
N SER A 137 16.64 2.15 -16.22
CA SER A 137 16.39 3.59 -16.27
C SER A 137 15.36 4.04 -15.24
N VAL A 138 15.57 5.22 -14.70
CA VAL A 138 14.66 5.93 -13.80
C VAL A 138 14.54 7.38 -14.25
N PRO A 139 13.40 8.07 -14.03
CA PRO A 139 12.17 7.60 -13.38
C PRO A 139 11.42 6.54 -14.19
N ILE A 140 10.77 5.58 -13.51
CA ILE A 140 10.03 4.48 -14.12
C ILE A 140 8.62 4.96 -14.46
N ASP A 141 8.21 4.83 -15.72
CA ASP A 141 6.83 5.09 -16.16
C ASP A 141 6.03 3.78 -16.38
N GLU A 142 4.73 3.90 -16.65
CA GLU A 142 3.83 2.77 -16.77
C GLU A 142 4.07 1.92 -18.04
N THR A 143 4.85 2.43 -19.00
CA THR A 143 5.22 1.72 -20.24
C THR A 143 6.48 0.87 -20.08
N ALA A 144 7.18 1.01 -18.95
CA ALA A 144 8.37 0.23 -18.66
C ALA A 144 8.08 -1.28 -18.69
N PRO A 145 9.01 -2.11 -19.18
CA PRO A 145 8.84 -3.55 -19.23
C PRO A 145 8.50 -4.14 -17.86
N LEU A 146 7.54 -5.05 -17.84
CA LEU A 146 7.12 -5.74 -16.63
C LEU A 146 7.92 -7.03 -16.48
N SER A 147 8.71 -7.12 -15.42
CA SER A 147 9.43 -8.32 -15.05
C SER A 147 9.56 -8.34 -13.53
N THR A 148 9.48 -9.48 -12.93
CA THR A 148 9.55 -9.58 -11.47
C THR A 148 10.44 -10.74 -11.08
N GLY A 149 11.26 -10.55 -10.04
CA GLY A 149 12.22 -11.54 -9.57
C GLY A 149 11.79 -12.33 -8.33
N ASN A 150 10.53 -12.18 -7.90
CA ASN A 150 10.04 -12.84 -6.69
C ASN A 150 8.55 -13.19 -6.77
N PRO A 151 8.08 -14.20 -6.00
CA PRO A 151 6.70 -14.66 -6.05
C PRO A 151 5.66 -13.58 -5.68
N TYR A 152 5.97 -12.67 -4.75
CA TYR A 152 5.07 -11.56 -4.43
C TYR A 152 4.84 -10.67 -5.67
N GLY A 153 5.91 -10.24 -6.33
CA GLY A 153 5.81 -9.46 -7.57
C GLY A 153 5.07 -10.23 -8.67
N HIS A 154 5.32 -11.54 -8.82
CA HIS A 154 4.59 -12.38 -9.76
C HIS A 154 3.08 -12.39 -9.47
N THR A 155 2.66 -12.48 -8.19
CA THR A 155 1.22 -12.44 -7.86
C THR A 155 0.59 -11.10 -8.25
N LYS A 156 1.30 -9.97 -8.11
CA LYS A 156 0.79 -8.65 -8.52
C LYS A 156 0.69 -8.54 -10.04
N LEU A 157 1.72 -9.00 -10.78
CA LEU A 157 1.71 -9.00 -12.24
C LEU A 157 0.61 -9.90 -12.83
N MET A 158 0.45 -11.12 -12.29
CA MET A 158 -0.63 -12.03 -12.70
C MET A 158 -2.00 -11.44 -12.38
N ALA A 159 -2.16 -10.78 -11.24
CA ALA A 159 -3.40 -10.10 -10.87
C ALA A 159 -3.75 -8.98 -11.86
N GLU A 160 -2.77 -8.17 -12.30
CA GLU A 160 -2.99 -7.16 -13.34
C GLU A 160 -3.44 -7.79 -14.67
N GLN A 161 -2.86 -8.94 -15.05
CA GLN A 161 -3.26 -9.67 -16.24
C GLN A 161 -4.69 -10.22 -16.13
N MET A 162 -5.04 -10.83 -14.99
CA MET A 162 -6.40 -11.32 -14.72
C MET A 162 -7.44 -10.19 -14.84
N LEU A 163 -7.13 -9.02 -14.27
CA LEU A 163 -7.99 -7.85 -14.34
C LEU A 163 -8.12 -7.31 -15.77
N ALA A 164 -7.04 -7.30 -16.55
CA ALA A 164 -7.08 -6.92 -17.95
C ALA A 164 -7.96 -7.87 -18.79
N ASP A 165 -7.90 -9.17 -18.52
CA ASP A 165 -8.74 -10.16 -19.20
C ASP A 165 -10.21 -10.06 -18.76
N THR A 166 -10.47 -9.76 -17.48
CA THR A 166 -11.82 -9.46 -16.95
C THR A 166 -12.44 -8.26 -17.66
N VAL A 167 -11.71 -7.16 -17.82
CA VAL A 167 -12.19 -5.97 -18.55
C VAL A 167 -12.46 -6.28 -20.02
N LYS A 168 -11.64 -7.11 -20.67
CA LYS A 168 -11.87 -7.54 -22.06
C LYS A 168 -13.14 -8.40 -22.19
N SER A 169 -13.46 -9.21 -21.19
CA SER A 169 -14.62 -10.10 -21.22
C SER A 169 -15.96 -9.35 -21.04
N ASP A 170 -15.95 -8.25 -20.28
CA ASP A 170 -17.13 -7.40 -20.06
C ASP A 170 -16.69 -5.93 -19.95
N ALA A 171 -16.99 -5.14 -20.98
CA ALA A 171 -16.62 -3.73 -21.09
C ALA A 171 -17.29 -2.80 -20.04
N ARG A 172 -18.18 -3.32 -19.19
CA ARG A 172 -18.75 -2.57 -18.06
C ARG A 172 -17.78 -2.42 -16.92
N TRP A 173 -16.78 -3.30 -16.82
CA TRP A 173 -15.75 -3.21 -15.77
C TRP A 173 -14.94 -1.92 -15.90
N ARG A 174 -14.74 -1.28 -14.76
CA ARG A 174 -13.88 -0.11 -14.58
C ARG A 174 -12.84 -0.47 -13.52
N VAL A 175 -11.60 -0.68 -13.95
CA VAL A 175 -10.51 -1.12 -13.07
C VAL A 175 -9.41 -0.06 -13.06
N GLY A 176 -9.09 0.44 -11.87
CA GLY A 176 -7.95 1.31 -11.63
C GLY A 176 -6.81 0.52 -10.98
N VAL A 177 -5.73 0.30 -11.71
CA VAL A 177 -4.53 -0.38 -11.20
C VAL A 177 -3.55 0.68 -10.70
N LEU A 178 -3.18 0.61 -9.41
CA LEU A 178 -2.27 1.55 -8.79
C LEU A 178 -0.94 0.84 -8.46
N ARG A 179 0.11 1.18 -9.20
CA ARG A 179 1.48 0.69 -8.96
C ARG A 179 2.20 1.70 -8.08
N TYR A 180 2.22 1.47 -6.77
CA TYR A 180 2.86 2.41 -5.87
C TYR A 180 4.24 1.93 -5.40
N PHE A 181 5.06 2.92 -5.08
CA PHE A 181 6.43 2.72 -4.65
C PHE A 181 6.49 2.45 -3.13
N ASN A 182 7.30 3.11 -2.36
CA ASN A 182 7.51 2.73 -0.96
C ASN A 182 6.63 3.56 -0.01
N PRO A 183 5.46 3.07 0.44
CA PRO A 183 4.63 3.80 1.40
C PRO A 183 5.34 3.88 2.76
N VAL A 184 5.35 5.09 3.33
CA VAL A 184 5.95 5.40 4.63
C VAL A 184 5.12 6.45 5.38
N GLY A 185 5.49 6.75 6.62
CA GLY A 185 4.76 7.72 7.43
C GLY A 185 3.64 7.08 8.22
N ALA A 186 2.78 7.91 8.76
CA ALA A 186 1.61 7.54 9.55
C ALA A 186 0.58 8.66 9.51
N HIS A 187 -0.61 8.43 10.06
CA HIS A 187 -1.58 9.50 10.23
C HIS A 187 -1.08 10.55 11.25
N GLU A 188 -1.32 11.83 10.98
CA GLU A 188 -0.86 12.95 11.81
C GLU A 188 -1.32 12.88 13.28
N SER A 189 -2.41 12.19 13.58
CA SER A 189 -2.88 11.95 14.94
C SER A 189 -1.96 11.03 15.75
N GLY A 190 -1.10 10.23 15.12
CA GLY A 190 -0.33 9.16 15.74
C GLY A 190 -1.17 7.97 16.22
N LEU A 191 -2.43 7.88 15.79
CA LEU A 191 -3.32 6.78 16.20
C LEU A 191 -3.22 5.55 15.30
N ILE A 192 -2.91 5.72 14.00
CA ILE A 192 -2.70 4.63 13.04
C ILE A 192 -1.36 4.80 12.32
N GLY A 193 -0.70 3.68 12.04
CA GLY A 193 0.61 3.64 11.39
C GLY A 193 0.98 2.21 10.98
N GLU A 194 2.22 2.00 10.52
CA GLU A 194 2.72 0.68 10.18
C GLU A 194 3.17 -0.06 11.44
N ASP A 195 2.53 -1.21 11.71
CA ASP A 195 2.86 -2.11 12.83
C ASP A 195 3.17 -3.51 12.29
N PRO A 196 4.41 -3.76 11.85
CA PRO A 196 4.77 -5.06 11.30
C PRO A 196 4.86 -6.12 12.41
N GLY A 197 4.26 -7.28 12.15
CA GLY A 197 4.42 -8.47 12.99
C GLY A 197 5.86 -8.99 12.92
N GLY A 198 6.67 -8.79 13.97
CA GLY A 198 8.06 -9.25 14.04
C GLY A 198 9.09 -8.25 13.52
N LEU A 199 10.23 -8.75 12.99
CA LEU A 199 11.29 -7.88 12.48
C LEU A 199 10.82 -7.15 11.19
N PRO A 200 10.89 -5.80 11.15
CA PRO A 200 10.48 -5.06 9.98
C PRO A 200 11.30 -5.37 8.74
N ASN A 201 10.63 -5.61 7.61
CA ASN A 201 11.27 -5.78 6.31
C ASN A 201 11.44 -4.45 5.56
N ASN A 202 10.64 -3.43 5.89
CA ASN A 202 10.69 -2.10 5.29
C ASN A 202 11.63 -1.19 6.09
N LEU A 203 12.28 -0.24 5.39
CA LEU A 203 13.26 0.66 5.99
C LEU A 203 12.68 1.51 7.13
N MET A 204 11.58 2.22 6.88
CA MET A 204 11.06 3.22 7.82
C MET A 204 10.67 2.63 9.19
N PRO A 205 9.88 1.53 9.28
CA PRO A 205 9.59 0.91 10.57
C PRO A 205 10.84 0.32 11.24
N TYR A 206 11.85 -0.14 10.47
CA TYR A 206 13.11 -0.59 11.04
C TYR A 206 13.89 0.57 11.70
N VAL A 207 14.03 1.69 10.98
CA VAL A 207 14.63 2.93 11.50
C VAL A 207 13.91 3.39 12.77
N ALA A 208 12.57 3.38 12.76
CA ALA A 208 11.76 3.78 13.91
C ALA A 208 11.97 2.87 15.13
N GLN A 209 12.05 1.54 14.93
CA GLN A 209 12.33 0.59 16.02
C GLN A 209 13.76 0.72 16.58
N VAL A 210 14.73 1.12 15.77
CA VAL A 210 16.07 1.48 16.25
C VAL A 210 16.01 2.77 17.07
N ALA A 211 15.35 3.81 16.56
CA ALA A 211 15.23 5.11 17.23
C ALA A 211 14.52 5.03 18.59
N VAL A 212 13.54 4.13 18.76
CA VAL A 212 12.83 3.91 20.02
C VAL A 212 13.57 2.94 20.95
N GLY A 213 14.67 2.30 20.47
CA GLY A 213 15.52 1.41 21.25
C GLY A 213 15.08 -0.06 21.28
N LYS A 214 14.12 -0.47 20.44
CA LYS A 214 13.73 -1.88 20.31
C LYS A 214 14.77 -2.72 19.57
N LEU A 215 15.47 -2.12 18.62
CA LEU A 215 16.54 -2.76 17.86
C LEU A 215 17.85 -2.02 18.08
N PRO A 216 18.98 -2.74 18.14
CA PRO A 216 20.26 -2.14 18.48
C PRO A 216 20.83 -1.24 17.38
N GLN A 217 20.62 -1.62 16.11
CA GLN A 217 21.12 -0.90 14.95
C GLN A 217 20.39 -1.29 13.67
N LEU A 218 20.43 -0.42 12.66
CA LEU A 218 19.94 -0.66 11.32
C LEU A 218 21.00 -1.38 10.47
N LYS A 219 20.59 -2.38 9.69
CA LYS A 219 21.41 -2.94 8.61
C LYS A 219 21.09 -2.23 7.29
N VAL A 220 22.10 -1.55 6.72
CA VAL A 220 22.01 -0.89 5.41
C VAL A 220 22.62 -1.82 4.37
N TYR A 221 21.81 -2.32 3.44
CA TYR A 221 22.21 -3.31 2.45
C TYR A 221 22.80 -2.65 1.20
N GLY A 222 24.12 -2.85 1.01
CA GLY A 222 24.90 -2.24 -0.07
C GLY A 222 25.32 -0.80 0.25
N GLY A 223 26.63 -0.55 0.12
CA GLY A 223 27.24 0.76 0.29
C GLY A 223 28.08 1.17 -0.93
N ASP A 224 27.92 0.45 -2.03
CA ASP A 224 28.72 0.52 -3.25
C ASP A 224 27.86 0.68 -4.52
N TRP A 225 26.60 1.15 -4.38
CA TRP A 225 25.74 1.50 -5.51
C TRP A 225 26.22 2.78 -6.20
N GLU A 226 25.97 2.93 -7.48
CA GLU A 226 26.18 4.17 -8.24
C GLU A 226 25.11 5.23 -7.87
N THR A 227 25.15 5.68 -6.63
CA THR A 227 24.23 6.64 -6.01
C THR A 227 25.03 7.67 -5.22
N PRO A 228 24.44 8.82 -4.82
CA PRO A 228 25.18 9.91 -4.17
C PRO A 228 25.96 9.52 -2.90
N ASP A 229 25.49 8.55 -2.14
CA ASP A 229 26.16 8.11 -0.90
C ASP A 229 26.45 6.59 -0.88
N GLY A 230 26.32 5.93 -2.02
CA GLY A 230 26.58 4.51 -2.18
C GLY A 230 25.43 3.61 -1.73
N THR A 231 24.38 4.14 -1.08
CA THR A 231 23.24 3.35 -0.63
C THR A 231 22.07 3.38 -1.61
N GLY A 232 21.17 2.40 -1.53
CA GLY A 232 20.05 2.29 -2.47
C GLY A 232 19.10 3.50 -2.42
N VAL A 233 18.59 3.90 -3.59
CA VAL A 233 17.64 5.01 -3.77
C VAL A 233 16.23 4.47 -3.98
N ARG A 234 15.25 4.98 -3.23
CA ARG A 234 13.84 4.62 -3.36
C ARG A 234 12.96 5.87 -3.36
N ASP A 235 11.79 5.75 -4.01
CA ASP A 235 10.71 6.73 -3.93
C ASP A 235 9.87 6.42 -2.70
N TYR A 236 9.98 7.25 -1.67
CA TYR A 236 9.17 7.15 -0.47
C TYR A 236 7.94 8.04 -0.62
N LEU A 237 6.77 7.44 -0.41
CA LEU A 237 5.47 8.09 -0.56
C LEU A 237 4.73 8.08 0.77
N HIS A 238 4.25 9.24 1.21
CA HIS A 238 3.48 9.31 2.45
C HIS A 238 2.19 8.51 2.31
N VAL A 239 1.89 7.68 3.32
CA VAL A 239 0.74 6.78 3.30
C VAL A 239 -0.61 7.50 3.16
N VAL A 240 -0.73 8.74 3.65
CA VAL A 240 -1.91 9.58 3.47
C VAL A 240 -2.04 10.06 2.02
N ASP A 241 -0.93 10.45 1.36
CA ASP A 241 -0.94 10.77 -0.07
C ASP A 241 -1.34 9.55 -0.90
N LEU A 242 -0.83 8.37 -0.53
CA LEU A 242 -1.23 7.11 -1.17
C LEU A 242 -2.73 6.83 -0.96
N ALA A 243 -3.26 7.01 0.25
CA ALA A 243 -4.69 6.89 0.55
C ALA A 243 -5.53 7.82 -0.33
N ARG A 244 -5.14 9.10 -0.43
CA ARG A 244 -5.78 10.08 -1.33
C ARG A 244 -5.68 9.66 -2.80
N GLY A 245 -4.60 9.00 -3.20
CA GLY A 245 -4.45 8.40 -4.53
C GLY A 245 -5.52 7.34 -4.83
N HIS A 246 -5.88 6.51 -3.84
CA HIS A 246 -6.97 5.54 -3.98
C HIS A 246 -8.34 6.22 -4.12
N LEU A 247 -8.57 7.30 -3.36
CA LEU A 247 -9.80 8.10 -3.52
C LEU A 247 -9.87 8.76 -4.90
N ALA A 248 -8.77 9.34 -5.37
CA ALA A 248 -8.70 9.94 -6.69
C ALA A 248 -8.94 8.89 -7.79
N ALA A 249 -8.38 7.68 -7.63
CA ALA A 249 -8.63 6.56 -8.53
C ALA A 249 -10.11 6.15 -8.55
N LEU A 250 -10.75 6.00 -7.39
CA LEU A 250 -12.17 5.67 -7.28
C LEU A 250 -13.04 6.74 -7.95
N ALA A 251 -12.74 8.03 -7.73
CA ALA A 251 -13.43 9.13 -8.39
C ALA A 251 -13.17 9.15 -9.90
N GLY A 252 -11.96 8.78 -10.33
CA GLY A 252 -11.59 8.63 -11.74
C GLY A 252 -12.39 7.56 -12.45
N LEU A 253 -12.57 6.38 -11.83
CA LEU A 253 -13.37 5.28 -12.40
C LEU A 253 -14.85 5.64 -12.64
N ARG A 254 -15.38 6.63 -11.90
CA ARG A 254 -16.74 7.13 -12.08
C ARG A 254 -16.88 8.18 -13.18
N LYS A 255 -15.74 8.78 -13.60
CA LYS A 255 -15.72 9.87 -14.59
C LYS A 255 -15.21 9.42 -15.95
N LEU A 256 -14.32 8.43 -15.95
CA LEU A 256 -13.70 7.91 -17.18
C LEU A 256 -14.50 6.73 -17.70
N ASP A 257 -14.58 6.63 -19.01
CA ASP A 257 -15.31 5.54 -19.69
C ASP A 257 -14.51 4.23 -19.73
N GLU A 258 -13.26 4.25 -19.26
CA GLU A 258 -12.35 3.10 -19.25
C GLU A 258 -11.54 3.01 -17.95
N GLY A 259 -10.97 1.83 -17.69
CA GLY A 259 -10.01 1.63 -16.62
C GLY A 259 -8.65 2.24 -16.94
N PHE A 260 -7.75 2.26 -15.95
CA PHE A 260 -6.41 2.81 -16.11
C PHE A 260 -5.39 2.10 -15.22
N THR A 261 -4.12 2.23 -15.61
CA THR A 261 -2.96 1.89 -14.76
C THR A 261 -2.14 3.16 -14.56
N VAL A 262 -1.80 3.47 -13.30
CA VAL A 262 -0.98 4.64 -12.95
C VAL A 262 0.02 4.31 -11.84
N ASN A 263 1.18 4.97 -11.92
CA ASN A 263 2.15 4.99 -10.84
C ASN A 263 1.76 6.00 -9.76
N LEU A 264 1.90 5.59 -8.49
CA LEU A 264 1.81 6.51 -7.36
C LEU A 264 3.18 6.57 -6.65
N GLY A 265 3.80 7.74 -6.73
CA GLY A 265 5.08 8.06 -6.15
C GLY A 265 5.26 9.57 -6.11
N THR A 266 6.34 10.04 -5.49
CA THR A 266 6.69 11.45 -5.44
C THR A 266 7.43 11.91 -6.70
N GLY A 267 7.97 10.96 -7.47
CA GLY A 267 8.90 11.23 -8.58
C GLY A 267 10.31 11.61 -8.09
N ARG A 268 10.57 11.49 -6.80
CA ARG A 268 11.86 11.82 -6.18
C ARG A 268 12.41 10.63 -5.41
N GLY A 269 13.61 10.21 -5.77
CA GLY A 269 14.34 9.18 -5.03
C GLY A 269 15.09 9.77 -3.83
N HIS A 270 15.13 9.02 -2.73
CA HIS A 270 15.97 9.31 -1.56
C HIS A 270 16.83 8.10 -1.23
N THR A 271 18.08 8.35 -0.85
CA THR A 271 18.98 7.30 -0.39
C THR A 271 18.59 6.79 1.00
N VAL A 272 19.08 5.60 1.37
CA VAL A 272 18.85 5.08 2.73
C VAL A 272 19.43 6.00 3.80
N LEU A 273 20.63 6.58 3.57
CA LEU A 273 21.24 7.47 4.55
C LEU A 273 20.56 8.84 4.62
N GLU A 274 19.96 9.33 3.51
CA GLU A 274 19.09 10.53 3.57
C GLU A 274 17.87 10.29 4.47
N VAL A 275 17.24 9.12 4.35
CA VAL A 275 16.09 8.74 5.22
C VAL A 275 16.53 8.66 6.68
N VAL A 276 17.67 8.04 6.97
CA VAL A 276 18.21 7.95 8.34
C VAL A 276 18.42 9.34 8.94
N ARG A 277 19.10 10.24 8.19
CA ARG A 277 19.35 11.63 8.64
C ARG A 277 18.04 12.42 8.87
N ALA A 278 17.07 12.28 7.94
CA ALA A 278 15.78 12.92 8.08
C ALA A 278 15.00 12.40 9.30
N PHE A 279 15.09 11.10 9.57
CA PHE A 279 14.45 10.50 10.74
C PHE A 279 15.14 10.92 12.06
N GLU A 280 16.48 10.98 12.10
CA GLU A 280 17.22 11.53 13.24
C GLU A 280 16.82 12.98 13.55
N ALA A 281 16.68 13.81 12.50
CA ALA A 281 16.25 15.19 12.64
C ALA A 281 14.81 15.30 13.19
N ALA A 282 13.88 14.46 12.69
CA ALA A 282 12.47 14.45 13.11
C ALA A 282 12.27 13.89 14.53
N SER A 283 13.04 12.88 14.90
CA SER A 283 12.89 12.18 16.19
C SER A 283 13.74 12.75 17.33
N GLY A 284 14.82 13.46 17.00
CA GLY A 284 15.86 13.85 17.96
C GLY A 284 16.65 12.64 18.52
N ARG A 285 16.54 11.48 17.88
CA ARG A 285 17.18 10.22 18.29
C ARG A 285 18.24 9.80 17.29
N LYS A 286 19.34 9.22 17.77
CA LYS A 286 20.34 8.60 16.90
C LYS A 286 19.85 7.26 16.40
N VAL A 287 20.18 6.96 15.14
CA VAL A 287 19.91 5.67 14.49
C VAL A 287 21.25 5.04 14.09
N PRO A 288 21.89 4.28 15.00
CA PRO A 288 23.09 3.54 14.65
C PRO A 288 22.83 2.61 13.47
N PHE A 289 23.78 2.51 12.56
CA PHE A 289 23.68 1.61 11.40
C PHE A 289 25.00 0.96 11.06
N GLU A 290 24.91 -0.16 10.36
CA GLU A 290 26.01 -0.91 9.78
C GLU A 290 25.73 -1.14 8.29
N ILE A 291 26.72 -0.86 7.44
CA ILE A 291 26.62 -1.18 6.01
C ILE A 291 27.03 -2.65 5.84
N VAL A 292 26.13 -3.43 5.24
CA VAL A 292 26.34 -4.86 4.98
C VAL A 292 26.25 -5.15 3.47
N GLU A 293 26.52 -6.36 3.04
CA GLU A 293 26.46 -6.79 1.66
C GLU A 293 25.06 -6.55 1.03
N ARG A 294 25.01 -6.34 -0.29
CA ARG A 294 23.76 -6.19 -1.05
C ARG A 294 22.86 -7.41 -0.88
N ARG A 295 21.56 -7.17 -0.79
CA ARG A 295 20.59 -8.26 -0.90
C ARG A 295 20.48 -8.72 -2.35
N SER A 296 20.33 -10.02 -2.55
CA SER A 296 20.01 -10.56 -3.87
C SER A 296 18.69 -10.00 -4.39
N GLY A 297 18.69 -9.51 -5.62
CA GLY A 297 17.51 -8.94 -6.27
C GLY A 297 17.24 -7.45 -5.96
N ASP A 298 18.07 -6.79 -5.13
CA ASP A 298 17.97 -5.35 -4.95
C ASP A 298 18.50 -4.59 -6.20
N VAL A 299 17.97 -3.38 -6.39
CA VAL A 299 18.39 -2.45 -7.45
C VAL A 299 18.95 -1.17 -6.82
N GLY A 300 19.90 -0.51 -7.51
CA GLY A 300 20.53 0.72 -7.03
C GLY A 300 19.51 1.85 -6.87
N SER A 301 18.65 2.07 -7.87
CA SER A 301 17.68 3.17 -7.86
C SER A 301 16.32 2.70 -8.38
N SER A 302 15.24 3.14 -7.70
CA SER A 302 13.86 2.89 -8.12
C SER A 302 12.96 4.04 -7.65
N TYR A 303 12.48 4.87 -8.60
CA TYR A 303 11.52 5.96 -8.32
C TYR A 303 10.61 6.19 -9.52
N ALA A 304 9.41 6.73 -9.24
CA ALA A 304 8.30 6.82 -10.18
C ALA A 304 8.43 7.99 -11.16
N ASN A 305 7.86 7.82 -12.35
CA ASN A 305 7.24 8.90 -13.07
C ASN A 305 5.73 8.86 -12.79
N ALA A 306 5.21 9.81 -12.01
CA ALA A 306 3.80 9.88 -11.61
C ALA A 306 2.98 10.89 -12.46
N SER A 307 3.51 11.34 -13.60
CA SER A 307 2.84 12.33 -14.46
C SER A 307 1.50 11.87 -14.99
N ARG A 308 1.34 10.56 -15.25
CA ARG A 308 0.07 9.98 -15.70
C ARG A 308 -1.01 10.04 -14.63
N ALA A 309 -0.69 9.77 -13.36
CA ALA A 309 -1.62 9.92 -12.25
C ALA A 309 -2.08 11.39 -12.11
N HIS A 310 -1.16 12.33 -12.27
CA HIS A 310 -1.53 13.74 -12.28
C HIS A 310 -2.46 14.11 -13.44
N ALA A 311 -2.14 13.68 -14.66
CA ALA A 311 -2.93 14.02 -15.85
C ALA A 311 -4.34 13.41 -15.82
N LEU A 312 -4.48 12.15 -15.39
CA LEU A 312 -5.77 11.44 -15.41
C LEU A 312 -6.61 11.71 -14.17
N LEU A 313 -6.00 11.82 -12.99
CA LEU A 313 -6.68 11.84 -11.70
C LEU A 313 -6.56 13.19 -10.99
N GLY A 314 -5.74 14.12 -11.48
CA GLY A 314 -5.41 15.36 -10.78
C GLY A 314 -4.60 15.12 -9.48
N TRP A 315 -4.12 13.90 -9.24
CA TRP A 315 -3.44 13.54 -8.02
C TRP A 315 -1.93 13.86 -8.06
N ARG A 316 -1.42 14.34 -6.94
CA ARG A 316 0.03 14.52 -6.67
C ARG A 316 0.33 14.15 -5.24
N ALA A 317 1.53 13.66 -4.97
CA ALA A 317 2.06 13.57 -3.62
C ALA A 317 2.38 14.98 -3.11
N GLU A 318 1.97 15.28 -1.88
CA GLU A 318 2.10 16.60 -1.25
C GLU A 318 3.12 16.60 -0.10
N TYR A 319 3.29 15.46 0.58
CA TYR A 319 4.14 15.38 1.76
C TYR A 319 5.58 15.03 1.40
N ASP A 320 6.52 15.76 1.99
CA ASP A 320 7.95 15.55 1.84
C ASP A 320 8.51 14.51 2.83
N LEU A 321 9.79 14.16 2.69
CA LEU A 321 10.47 13.20 3.54
C LEU A 321 10.48 13.63 5.01
N ALA A 322 10.60 14.93 5.30
CA ALA A 322 10.59 15.43 6.67
C ALA A 322 9.25 15.16 7.36
N ARG A 323 8.14 15.42 6.65
CA ARG A 323 6.79 15.11 7.14
C ARG A 323 6.57 13.59 7.30
N MET A 324 7.02 12.78 6.35
CA MET A 324 6.97 11.32 6.44
C MET A 324 7.64 10.80 7.71
N CYS A 325 8.85 11.29 8.00
CA CYS A 325 9.60 10.91 9.19
C CYS A 325 8.93 11.40 10.48
N ALA A 326 8.43 12.63 10.51
CA ALA A 326 7.80 13.22 11.69
C ALA A 326 6.51 12.48 12.08
N ASP A 327 5.67 12.16 11.10
CA ASP A 327 4.42 11.45 11.36
C ASP A 327 4.68 9.98 11.74
N HIS A 328 5.64 9.32 11.09
CA HIS A 328 6.03 7.96 11.46
C HIS A 328 6.63 7.91 12.88
N TRP A 329 7.49 8.87 13.24
CA TRP A 329 8.03 8.98 14.60
C TRP A 329 6.93 9.22 15.62
N ARG A 330 5.97 10.10 15.36
CA ARG A 330 4.83 10.34 16.24
C ARG A 330 4.06 9.06 16.54
N TRP A 331 3.75 8.27 15.49
CA TRP A 331 3.13 6.96 15.64
C TRP A 331 3.97 6.04 16.52
N GLN A 332 5.24 5.83 16.18
CA GLN A 332 6.11 4.89 16.90
C GLN A 332 6.33 5.32 18.36
N HIS A 333 6.47 6.61 18.61
CA HIS A 333 6.69 7.14 19.97
C HIS A 333 5.45 7.01 20.85
N GLN A 334 4.25 7.23 20.30
CA GLN A 334 3.00 7.07 21.03
C GLN A 334 2.59 5.61 21.18
N ASN A 335 3.06 4.73 20.30
CA ASN A 335 2.74 3.32 20.26
C ASN A 335 4.03 2.49 20.20
N PRO A 336 4.87 2.50 21.27
CA PRO A 336 6.15 1.80 21.24
C PRO A 336 5.99 0.30 20.99
N ASP A 337 4.88 -0.29 21.39
CA ASP A 337 4.55 -1.71 21.22
C ASP A 337 3.52 -1.99 20.10
N GLY A 338 3.33 -1.03 19.21
CA GLY A 338 2.35 -1.10 18.12
C GLY A 338 0.92 -0.82 18.62
N TYR A 339 -0.03 -1.56 18.09
CA TYR A 339 -1.45 -1.43 18.48
C TYR A 339 -1.79 -2.05 19.85
N ARG A 340 -0.81 -2.60 20.55
CA ARG A 340 -0.98 -3.29 21.85
C ARG A 340 -1.01 -2.34 23.03
#